data_2c6d23c2795f8cb25c178a7c3cd3c6ad
#
_entry.id   2c6d23c2795f8cb25c178a7c3cd3c6ad
#
_cell.length_a   1.000
_cell.length_b   1.000
_cell.length_c   1.000
_cell.angle_alpha   90.00
_cell.angle_beta   90.00
_cell.angle_gamma   90.00
#
_symmetry.space_group_name_H-M   'P 1'
#
loop_
_entity.id
_entity.type
_entity.pdbx_description
1 polymer ?
#
loop_
_entity_poly.entity_id
_entity_poly.type
_entity_poly.pdbx_seq_one_letter_code
_entity_poly.pdbx_strand_id
1 'polypeptide(L)'
;MPIILTTVNKKSPKLVAAHAGLPSEAAAAVLERPGGVGFIYLASQSPRRRQLLEQLGVRHELLLPDADEDAEALEAVLPNEAPAAYVKRVTQLKLDAATVRLQRRGLPLAPVLCSDTTVALGRTIYGKPADVSDAARMLAELAGRTHRVLTAVALGTVHRREQALSESRVTFASLSPQRIRSYVDTQEPLGKAGAYAVQGRAAAFISHMSGSYSGIMGLPMFETAQLLRCFDFEI
;
A
#
# COMPACT_ATOMS: atom_id res chain seq x y z
N MET A 1 -3.59 -76.98 5.21
CA MET A 1 -4.90 -77.17 5.89
C MET A 1 -5.51 -75.80 6.11
N PRO A 2 -6.76 -75.58 5.78
CA PRO A 2 -7.31 -74.30 5.31
C PRO A 2 -7.74 -73.37 6.43
N ILE A 3 -7.56 -72.07 6.18
CA ILE A 3 -7.99 -70.98 7.03
C ILE A 3 -9.35 -70.50 6.53
N ILE A 4 -10.32 -70.44 7.43
CA ILE A 4 -11.69 -70.00 7.15
C ILE A 4 -11.76 -68.46 7.20
N LEU A 5 -12.29 -67.89 6.11
CA LEU A 5 -12.68 -66.49 6.00
C LEU A 5 -14.00 -66.23 6.74
N THR A 6 -14.04 -65.24 7.63
CA THR A 6 -15.29 -64.72 8.17
C THR A 6 -15.44 -63.25 7.75
N THR A 7 -16.41 -63.00 6.89
CA THR A 7 -16.83 -61.66 6.45
C THR A 7 -17.70 -61.01 7.55
N VAL A 8 -17.29 -59.81 8.00
CA VAL A 8 -18.13 -58.95 8.84
C VAL A 8 -18.55 -57.73 8.03
N ASN A 9 -19.84 -57.65 7.76
CA ASN A 9 -20.50 -56.54 7.09
C ASN A 9 -20.80 -55.47 8.14
N LYS A 10 -20.14 -54.26 8.03
CA LYS A 10 -20.48 -53.06 8.82
C LYS A 10 -20.99 -51.98 7.91
N LYS A 11 -22.26 -51.65 8.04
CA LYS A 11 -22.98 -50.55 7.42
C LYS A 11 -22.29 -49.21 7.76
N SER A 12 -21.93 -48.44 6.75
CA SER A 12 -21.50 -47.06 6.86
C SER A 12 -22.67 -46.14 7.16
N PRO A 13 -22.51 -45.12 8.07
CA PRO A 13 -23.50 -44.06 8.22
C PRO A 13 -23.40 -43.08 7.05
N LYS A 14 -24.54 -42.66 6.54
CA LYS A 14 -24.69 -41.62 5.51
C LYS A 14 -24.22 -40.28 6.08
N LEU A 15 -23.15 -39.75 5.53
CA LEU A 15 -22.74 -38.36 5.76
C LEU A 15 -23.67 -37.45 4.98
N VAL A 16 -24.45 -36.62 5.68
CA VAL A 16 -25.25 -35.56 5.07
C VAL A 16 -24.27 -34.47 4.65
N ALA A 17 -24.05 -34.29 3.35
CA ALA A 17 -23.27 -33.22 2.79
C ALA A 17 -24.01 -31.89 2.98
N ALA A 18 -23.51 -31.03 3.86
CA ALA A 18 -23.91 -29.65 3.89
C ALA A 18 -23.46 -28.98 2.55
N HIS A 19 -24.41 -28.53 1.78
CA HIS A 19 -24.17 -27.70 0.59
C HIS A 19 -23.57 -26.37 1.03
N ALA A 20 -22.24 -26.27 1.01
CA ALA A 20 -21.58 -24.96 0.91
C ALA A 20 -21.90 -24.45 -0.48
N GLY A 21 -22.66 -23.37 -0.57
CA GLY A 21 -23.03 -22.73 -1.83
C GLY A 21 -21.78 -22.35 -2.62
N LEU A 22 -21.65 -22.91 -3.79
CA LEU A 22 -20.70 -22.45 -4.79
C LEU A 22 -21.03 -20.99 -5.12
N PRO A 23 -20.01 -20.12 -5.31
CA PRO A 23 -20.26 -18.75 -5.78
C PRO A 23 -21.03 -18.81 -7.10
N SER A 24 -22.06 -17.97 -7.24
CA SER A 24 -22.93 -17.97 -8.40
C SER A 24 -22.12 -17.83 -9.69
N GLU A 25 -22.51 -18.53 -10.75
CA GLU A 25 -21.90 -18.44 -12.09
C GLU A 25 -21.73 -16.98 -12.58
N ALA A 26 -22.55 -16.05 -12.10
CA ALA A 26 -22.44 -14.62 -12.38
C ALA A 26 -21.16 -13.99 -11.80
N ALA A 27 -20.66 -14.47 -10.67
CA ALA A 27 -19.41 -13.95 -10.06
C ALA A 27 -18.15 -14.50 -10.78
N ALA A 28 -18.21 -15.73 -11.30
CA ALA A 28 -17.14 -16.31 -12.09
C ALA A 28 -17.04 -15.70 -13.49
N ALA A 29 -18.19 -15.35 -14.11
CA ALA A 29 -18.25 -14.77 -15.46
C ALA A 29 -17.65 -13.37 -15.59
N VAL A 30 -17.44 -12.64 -14.48
CA VAL A 30 -16.79 -11.32 -14.49
C VAL A 30 -15.26 -11.44 -14.64
N LEU A 31 -14.67 -12.59 -14.30
CA LEU A 31 -13.22 -12.84 -14.40
C LEU A 31 -12.76 -13.37 -15.77
N GLU A 32 -13.68 -13.83 -16.61
CA GLU A 32 -13.36 -14.51 -17.87
C GLU A 32 -13.59 -13.69 -19.15
N ARG A 33 -13.87 -12.38 -19.03
CA ARG A 33 -13.98 -11.56 -20.24
C ARG A 33 -12.59 -11.12 -20.71
N PRO A 34 -12.21 -11.35 -21.98
CA PRO A 34 -11.09 -10.70 -22.61
C PRO A 34 -11.42 -9.21 -22.77
N GLY A 35 -10.87 -8.41 -21.86
CA GLY A 35 -11.15 -6.99 -21.65
C GLY A 35 -11.30 -6.78 -20.16
N GLY A 36 -10.17 -6.57 -19.46
CA GLY A 36 -10.05 -6.52 -17.99
C GLY A 36 -11.14 -5.71 -17.31
N VAL A 37 -11.37 -5.96 -16.04
CA VAL A 37 -12.27 -5.16 -15.19
C VAL A 37 -11.91 -3.70 -15.41
N GLY A 38 -12.82 -2.91 -15.98
CA GLY A 38 -12.54 -1.56 -16.46
C GLY A 38 -12.23 -0.55 -15.34
N PHE A 39 -12.01 -1.00 -14.09
CA PHE A 39 -11.64 -0.18 -12.94
C PHE A 39 -10.87 -0.99 -11.87
N ILE A 40 -10.24 -0.28 -10.94
CA ILE A 40 -9.62 -0.85 -9.74
C ILE A 40 -10.16 -0.18 -8.48
N TYR A 41 -9.91 -0.78 -7.31
CA TYR A 41 -10.10 -0.08 -6.04
C TYR A 41 -8.79 0.57 -5.59
N LEU A 42 -8.85 1.83 -5.17
CA LEU A 42 -7.74 2.51 -4.49
C LEU A 42 -7.97 2.47 -2.97
N ALA A 43 -7.20 1.65 -2.26
CA ALA A 43 -7.26 1.56 -0.81
C ALA A 43 -6.31 2.59 -0.16
N SER A 44 -6.63 3.87 -0.32
CA SER A 44 -5.82 4.96 0.23
C SER A 44 -6.67 6.21 0.49
N GLN A 45 -6.43 6.84 1.66
CA GLN A 45 -7.01 8.15 2.00
C GLN A 45 -6.20 9.32 1.40
N SER A 46 -5.04 9.05 0.78
CA SER A 46 -4.16 10.10 0.27
C SER A 46 -4.71 10.77 -0.99
N PRO A 47 -5.04 12.09 -0.95
CA PRO A 47 -5.49 12.81 -2.13
C PRO A 47 -4.44 12.81 -3.25
N ARG A 48 -3.15 12.79 -2.88
CA ARG A 48 -2.02 12.76 -3.83
C ARG A 48 -1.99 11.48 -4.65
N ARG A 49 -2.19 10.31 -4.00
CA ARG A 49 -2.25 9.01 -4.69
C ARG A 49 -3.41 8.94 -5.65
N ARG A 50 -4.56 9.45 -5.24
CA ARG A 50 -5.73 9.57 -6.10
C ARG A 50 -5.44 10.43 -7.33
N GLN A 51 -4.88 11.63 -7.14
CA GLN A 51 -4.49 12.53 -8.24
C GLN A 51 -3.52 11.88 -9.22
N LEU A 52 -2.49 11.17 -8.72
CA LEU A 52 -1.52 10.47 -9.56
C LEU A 52 -2.17 9.32 -10.36
N LEU A 53 -3.11 8.61 -9.76
CA LEU A 53 -3.85 7.55 -10.44
C LEU A 53 -4.81 8.11 -11.51
N GLU A 54 -5.44 9.26 -11.25
CA GLU A 54 -6.22 10.00 -12.24
C GLU A 54 -5.38 10.44 -13.43
N GLN A 55 -4.13 10.89 -13.19
CA GLN A 55 -3.18 11.25 -14.26
C GLN A 55 -2.77 10.06 -15.13
N LEU A 56 -2.79 8.83 -14.59
CA LEU A 56 -2.60 7.61 -15.39
C LEU A 56 -3.83 7.25 -16.22
N GLY A 57 -4.95 7.96 -16.09
CA GLY A 57 -6.19 7.65 -16.78
C GLY A 57 -6.91 6.41 -16.27
N VAL A 58 -6.54 5.91 -15.09
CA VAL A 58 -7.10 4.67 -14.53
C VAL A 58 -8.41 4.96 -13.81
N ARG A 59 -9.49 4.34 -14.30
CA ARG A 59 -10.77 4.37 -13.59
C ARG A 59 -10.66 3.65 -12.26
N HIS A 60 -11.04 4.31 -11.17
CA HIS A 60 -10.93 3.73 -9.85
C HIS A 60 -12.04 4.17 -8.90
N GLU A 61 -12.29 3.35 -7.89
CA GLU A 61 -13.17 3.63 -6.77
C GLU A 61 -12.37 3.58 -5.46
N LEU A 62 -12.80 4.37 -4.46
CA LEU A 62 -12.12 4.38 -3.16
C LEU A 62 -12.62 3.22 -2.29
N LEU A 63 -11.67 2.46 -1.73
CA LEU A 63 -11.92 1.40 -0.77
C LEU A 63 -11.29 1.77 0.58
N LEU A 64 -11.87 2.75 1.25
CA LEU A 64 -11.35 3.29 2.52
C LEU A 64 -11.63 2.33 3.70
N PRO A 65 -10.76 2.31 4.74
CA PRO A 65 -11.01 1.57 5.97
C PRO A 65 -12.32 2.01 6.64
N ASP A 66 -12.95 1.09 7.35
CA ASP A 66 -14.07 1.40 8.25
C ASP A 66 -13.55 2.06 9.53
N ALA A 67 -14.44 2.69 10.28
CA ALA A 67 -14.05 3.42 11.50
C ALA A 67 -13.48 2.51 12.61
N ASP A 68 -13.78 1.23 12.56
CA ASP A 68 -13.30 0.19 13.48
C ASP A 68 -11.98 -0.47 13.04
N GLU A 69 -11.47 -0.13 11.84
CA GLU A 69 -10.21 -0.65 11.34
C GLU A 69 -9.03 0.25 11.74
N ASP A 70 -8.12 -0.28 12.57
CA ASP A 70 -6.87 0.39 12.93
C ASP A 70 -5.83 0.23 11.79
N ALA A 71 -5.93 1.09 10.79
CA ALA A 71 -5.00 1.09 9.68
C ALA A 71 -3.58 1.55 10.07
N GLU A 72 -3.43 2.29 11.18
CA GLU A 72 -2.13 2.78 11.66
C GLU A 72 -1.35 1.69 12.39
N ALA A 73 -2.01 0.74 13.05
CA ALA A 73 -1.36 -0.42 13.67
C ALA A 73 -0.56 -1.25 12.66
N LEU A 74 -0.94 -1.25 11.37
CA LEU A 74 -0.19 -1.91 10.30
C LEU A 74 1.18 -1.28 10.03
N GLU A 75 1.36 -0.01 10.42
CA GLU A 75 2.58 0.77 10.19
C GLU A 75 3.62 0.63 11.33
N ALA A 76 3.42 -0.27 12.30
CA ALA A 76 4.39 -0.51 13.36
C ALA A 76 5.73 -1.02 12.80
N VAL A 77 6.84 -0.39 13.20
CA VAL A 77 8.21 -0.80 12.80
C VAL A 77 8.64 -1.98 13.67
N LEU A 78 9.13 -3.05 13.04
CA LEU A 78 9.66 -4.20 13.74
C LEU A 78 11.14 -3.99 14.16
N PRO A 79 11.60 -4.64 15.23
CA PRO A 79 13.00 -4.56 15.65
C PRO A 79 13.97 -4.89 14.51
N ASN A 80 14.97 -4.03 14.29
CA ASN A 80 16.01 -4.18 13.26
C ASN A 80 15.51 -4.26 11.81
N GLU A 81 14.27 -3.91 11.55
CA GLU A 81 13.69 -3.96 10.21
C GLU A 81 14.36 -2.94 9.27
N ALA A 82 14.78 -3.41 8.09
CA ALA A 82 15.33 -2.52 7.06
C ALA A 82 14.21 -1.69 6.40
N PRO A 83 14.45 -0.40 6.05
CA PRO A 83 13.40 0.46 5.47
C PRO A 83 12.69 -0.13 4.24
N ALA A 84 13.44 -0.82 3.36
CA ALA A 84 12.85 -1.47 2.19
C ALA A 84 11.98 -2.69 2.55
N ALA A 85 12.33 -3.45 3.58
CA ALA A 85 11.52 -4.55 4.08
C ALA A 85 10.23 -4.01 4.75
N TYR A 86 10.38 -2.99 5.58
CA TYR A 86 9.28 -2.31 6.25
C TYR A 86 8.21 -1.84 5.26
N VAL A 87 8.58 -0.99 4.29
CA VAL A 87 7.61 -0.41 3.37
C VAL A 87 6.90 -1.47 2.51
N LYS A 88 7.61 -2.52 2.11
CA LYS A 88 7.03 -3.66 1.39
C LYS A 88 6.04 -4.43 2.26
N ARG A 89 6.42 -4.77 3.50
CA ARG A 89 5.55 -5.48 4.45
C ARG A 89 4.29 -4.68 4.74
N VAL A 90 4.43 -3.40 5.08
CA VAL A 90 3.27 -2.53 5.36
C VAL A 90 2.34 -2.44 4.16
N THR A 91 2.87 -2.32 2.94
CA THR A 91 2.05 -2.30 1.72
C THR A 91 1.28 -3.62 1.53
N GLN A 92 1.89 -4.77 1.81
CA GLN A 92 1.19 -6.07 1.74
C GLN A 92 0.11 -6.19 2.80
N LEU A 93 0.39 -5.81 4.04
CA LEU A 93 -0.63 -5.82 5.10
C LEU A 93 -1.83 -4.92 4.77
N LYS A 94 -1.58 -3.75 4.16
CA LYS A 94 -2.65 -2.86 3.68
C LYS A 94 -3.46 -3.52 2.55
N LEU A 95 -2.81 -4.24 1.63
CA LEU A 95 -3.49 -4.97 0.57
C LEU A 95 -4.34 -6.12 1.14
N ASP A 96 -3.82 -6.87 2.12
CA ASP A 96 -4.55 -7.94 2.81
C ASP A 96 -5.82 -7.39 3.48
N ALA A 97 -5.67 -6.35 4.29
CA ALA A 97 -6.80 -5.70 4.97
C ALA A 97 -7.84 -5.17 3.98
N ALA A 98 -7.40 -4.54 2.89
CA ALA A 98 -8.29 -4.00 1.87
C ALA A 98 -9.01 -5.12 1.08
N THR A 99 -8.34 -6.24 0.81
CA THR A 99 -8.96 -7.41 0.15
C THR A 99 -10.05 -8.03 1.02
N VAL A 100 -9.79 -8.18 2.32
CA VAL A 100 -10.79 -8.65 3.30
C VAL A 100 -11.99 -7.70 3.37
N ARG A 101 -11.72 -6.38 3.40
CA ARG A 101 -12.76 -5.34 3.38
C ARG A 101 -13.63 -5.41 2.14
N LEU A 102 -13.03 -5.59 0.96
CA LEU A 102 -13.75 -5.75 -0.30
C LEU A 102 -14.74 -6.92 -0.23
N GLN A 103 -14.28 -8.07 0.25
CA GLN A 103 -15.10 -9.27 0.41
C GLN A 103 -16.21 -9.07 1.45
N ARG A 104 -15.88 -8.51 2.62
CA ARG A 104 -16.84 -8.24 3.69
C ARG A 104 -17.99 -7.33 3.25
N ARG A 105 -17.68 -6.34 2.39
CA ARG A 105 -18.69 -5.41 1.84
C ARG A 105 -19.46 -5.99 0.65
N GLY A 106 -19.15 -7.18 0.17
CA GLY A 106 -19.81 -7.78 -0.99
C GLY A 106 -19.72 -6.95 -2.27
N LEU A 107 -18.64 -6.14 -2.41
CA LEU A 107 -18.44 -5.28 -3.56
C LEU A 107 -18.01 -6.09 -4.79
N PRO A 108 -18.24 -5.56 -6.02
CA PRO A 108 -17.77 -6.21 -7.24
C PRO A 108 -16.28 -6.54 -7.18
N LEU A 109 -15.91 -7.75 -7.64
CA LEU A 109 -14.51 -8.16 -7.63
C LEU A 109 -13.72 -7.37 -8.67
N ALA A 110 -12.74 -6.61 -8.21
CA ALA A 110 -11.77 -5.87 -9.02
C ALA A 110 -10.42 -5.83 -8.28
N PRO A 111 -9.29 -5.59 -8.98
CA PRO A 111 -8.00 -5.46 -8.32
C PRO A 111 -7.98 -4.29 -7.34
N VAL A 112 -7.28 -4.48 -6.23
CA VAL A 112 -7.09 -3.45 -5.19
C VAL A 112 -5.67 -2.93 -5.26
N LEU A 113 -5.50 -1.62 -5.35
CA LEU A 113 -4.22 -0.91 -5.31
C LEU A 113 -3.97 -0.35 -3.92
N CYS A 114 -2.84 -0.72 -3.33
CA CYS A 114 -2.31 -0.15 -2.10
C CYS A 114 -0.92 0.44 -2.34
N SER A 115 -0.55 1.44 -1.58
CA SER A 115 0.80 1.98 -1.56
C SER A 115 1.16 2.46 -0.16
N ASP A 116 2.44 2.33 0.17
CA ASP A 116 3.00 2.93 1.37
C ASP A 116 4.30 3.66 1.06
N THR A 117 4.60 4.70 1.84
CA THR A 117 5.77 5.55 1.64
C THR A 117 6.47 5.79 2.96
N THR A 118 7.77 5.57 2.99
CA THR A 118 8.60 5.89 4.15
C THR A 118 9.82 6.70 3.74
N VAL A 119 10.29 7.54 4.66
CA VAL A 119 11.55 8.28 4.56
C VAL A 119 12.59 7.57 5.42
N ALA A 120 13.82 7.45 4.94
CA ALA A 120 14.89 6.81 5.69
C ALA A 120 16.23 7.53 5.57
N LEU A 121 16.88 7.75 6.70
CA LEU A 121 18.27 8.23 6.77
C LEU A 121 19.13 7.10 7.37
N GLY A 122 19.98 6.50 6.54
CA GLY A 122 20.68 5.28 6.90
C GLY A 122 19.68 4.14 7.15
N ARG A 123 19.60 3.64 8.39
CA ARG A 123 18.66 2.61 8.84
C ARG A 123 17.45 3.18 9.60
N THR A 124 17.51 4.46 9.96
CA THR A 124 16.42 5.12 10.71
C THR A 124 15.23 5.37 9.78
N ILE A 125 14.05 4.90 10.17
CA ILE A 125 12.79 5.10 9.49
C ILE A 125 12.09 6.32 10.09
N TYR A 126 11.66 7.24 9.23
CA TYR A 126 10.87 8.43 9.58
C TYR A 126 9.45 8.24 9.03
N GLY A 127 8.57 7.81 9.91
CA GLY A 127 7.12 7.74 9.63
C GLY A 127 6.46 9.11 9.65
N LYS A 128 5.16 9.12 9.89
CA LYS A 128 4.40 10.36 10.14
C LYS A 128 4.84 10.92 11.50
N PRO A 129 5.07 12.23 11.63
CA PRO A 129 5.37 12.83 12.94
C PRO A 129 4.17 12.69 13.87
N ALA A 130 4.44 12.42 15.15
CA ALA A 130 3.42 12.32 16.18
C ALA A 130 2.77 13.68 16.47
N ASP A 131 3.56 14.73 16.41
CA ASP A 131 3.16 16.12 16.68
C ASP A 131 4.10 17.11 16.01
N VAL A 132 3.87 18.40 16.27
CA VAL A 132 4.65 19.55 15.78
C VAL A 132 6.12 19.48 16.23
N SER A 133 6.38 19.03 17.46
CA SER A 133 7.74 18.92 18.02
C SER A 133 8.51 17.78 17.33
N ASP A 134 7.86 16.64 17.13
CA ASP A 134 8.45 15.51 16.43
C ASP A 134 8.72 15.86 14.95
N ALA A 135 7.81 16.61 14.30
CA ALA A 135 8.05 17.13 12.94
C ALA A 135 9.30 18.02 12.89
N ALA A 136 9.47 18.92 13.85
CA ALA A 136 10.65 19.78 13.90
C ALA A 136 11.94 19.00 14.13
N ARG A 137 11.92 17.97 14.98
CA ARG A 137 13.04 17.04 15.20
C ARG A 137 13.42 16.31 13.91
N MET A 138 12.44 15.69 13.24
CA MET A 138 12.66 14.98 11.97
C MET A 138 13.31 15.90 10.92
N LEU A 139 12.78 17.10 10.73
CA LEU A 139 13.31 18.06 9.77
C LEU A 139 14.74 18.51 10.13
N ALA A 140 15.05 18.70 11.41
CA ALA A 140 16.39 19.03 11.86
C ALA A 140 17.40 17.90 11.57
N GLU A 141 16.99 16.65 11.73
CA GLU A 141 17.83 15.49 11.45
C GLU A 141 18.06 15.30 9.93
N LEU A 142 17.09 15.68 9.08
CA LEU A 142 17.17 15.59 7.62
C LEU A 142 17.88 16.80 6.99
N ALA A 143 17.94 17.94 7.67
CA ALA A 143 18.54 19.17 7.17
C ALA A 143 20.02 18.99 6.77
N GLY A 144 20.39 19.48 5.58
CA GLY A 144 21.74 19.37 5.02
C GLY A 144 22.15 17.94 4.63
N ARG A 145 21.23 16.99 4.57
CA ARG A 145 21.51 15.57 4.31
C ARG A 145 20.74 15.03 3.11
N THR A 146 21.32 13.98 2.53
CA THR A 146 20.64 13.15 1.54
C THR A 146 19.97 11.96 2.24
N HIS A 147 18.68 11.82 2.08
CA HIS A 147 17.88 10.72 2.62
C HIS A 147 17.16 9.99 1.49
N ARG A 148 16.67 8.80 1.79
CA ARG A 148 15.90 7.98 0.85
C ARG A 148 14.40 8.16 1.09
N VAL A 149 13.64 8.15 0.00
CA VAL A 149 12.20 7.99 0.01
C VAL A 149 11.89 6.68 -0.69
N LEU A 150 11.30 5.76 0.05
CA LEU A 150 10.95 4.44 -0.45
C LEU A 150 9.43 4.35 -0.51
N THR A 151 8.91 4.06 -1.70
CA THR A 151 7.48 3.86 -1.90
C THR A 151 7.24 2.49 -2.52
N ALA A 152 6.55 1.63 -1.79
CA ALA A 152 6.07 0.37 -2.32
C ALA A 152 4.64 0.55 -2.83
N VAL A 153 4.33 -0.12 -3.93
CA VAL A 153 2.99 -0.22 -4.50
C VAL A 153 2.67 -1.69 -4.71
N ALA A 154 1.45 -2.09 -4.37
CA ALA A 154 0.96 -3.44 -4.58
C ALA A 154 -0.42 -3.39 -5.23
N LEU A 155 -0.64 -4.25 -6.21
CA LEU A 155 -1.91 -4.47 -6.89
C LEU A 155 -2.28 -5.94 -6.74
N GLY A 156 -3.51 -6.23 -6.33
CA GLY A 156 -3.89 -7.62 -6.12
C GLY A 156 -5.39 -7.89 -6.12
N THR A 157 -5.69 -9.13 -6.35
CA THR A 157 -6.98 -9.79 -6.12
C THR A 157 -6.81 -10.85 -5.04
N VAL A 158 -7.84 -11.64 -4.76
CA VAL A 158 -7.74 -12.81 -3.86
C VAL A 158 -6.81 -13.91 -4.39
N HIS A 159 -6.55 -13.94 -5.71
CA HIS A 159 -5.80 -15.02 -6.37
C HIS A 159 -4.42 -14.61 -6.87
N ARG A 160 -4.22 -13.33 -7.15
CA ARG A 160 -2.99 -12.81 -7.73
C ARG A 160 -2.57 -11.54 -7.04
N ARG A 161 -1.27 -11.40 -6.77
CA ARG A 161 -0.67 -10.21 -6.15
C ARG A 161 0.65 -9.90 -6.80
N GLU A 162 0.84 -8.64 -7.10
CA GLU A 162 2.09 -8.11 -7.61
C GLU A 162 2.51 -6.90 -6.76
N GLN A 163 3.82 -6.71 -6.60
CA GLN A 163 4.36 -5.60 -5.81
C GLN A 163 5.62 -5.06 -6.47
N ALA A 164 5.79 -3.75 -6.43
CA ALA A 164 6.99 -3.07 -6.84
C ALA A 164 7.47 -2.09 -5.75
N LEU A 165 8.77 -1.77 -5.78
CA LEU A 165 9.40 -0.79 -4.90
C LEU A 165 10.10 0.27 -5.74
N SER A 166 9.79 1.52 -5.47
CA SER A 166 10.51 2.68 -5.97
C SER A 166 11.36 3.28 -4.87
N GLU A 167 12.66 3.45 -5.10
CA GLU A 167 13.59 4.13 -4.19
C GLU A 167 14.12 5.39 -4.85
N SER A 168 13.94 6.51 -4.16
CA SER A 168 14.40 7.84 -4.58
C SER A 168 15.28 8.46 -3.51
N ARG A 169 16.10 9.43 -3.90
CA ARG A 169 16.94 10.20 -2.98
C ARG A 169 16.55 11.67 -3.03
N VAL A 170 16.48 12.28 -1.86
CA VAL A 170 16.20 13.69 -1.70
C VAL A 170 17.30 14.29 -0.83
N THR A 171 17.87 15.42 -1.27
CA THR A 171 18.87 16.17 -0.52
C THR A 171 18.27 17.48 -0.06
N PHE A 172 18.23 17.70 1.25
CA PHE A 172 17.86 18.98 1.83
C PHE A 172 19.07 19.91 1.91
N ALA A 173 18.84 21.18 1.61
CA ALA A 173 19.75 22.24 2.01
C ALA A 173 19.83 22.33 3.54
N SER A 174 20.87 23.01 4.06
CA SER A 174 20.92 23.35 5.48
C SER A 174 19.74 24.23 5.86
N LEU A 175 19.07 23.90 6.96
CA LEU A 175 17.90 24.61 7.48
C LEU A 175 18.23 25.23 8.83
N SER A 176 17.96 26.51 8.99
CA SER A 176 18.04 27.15 10.32
C SER A 176 16.88 26.71 11.21
N PRO A 177 17.02 26.72 12.53
CA PRO A 177 15.92 26.43 13.45
C PRO A 177 14.68 27.31 13.21
N GLN A 178 14.89 28.57 12.82
CA GLN A 178 13.82 29.50 12.50
C GLN A 178 13.05 29.04 11.25
N ARG A 179 13.75 28.58 10.19
CA ARG A 179 13.13 28.10 8.96
C ARG A 179 12.33 26.83 9.21
N ILE A 180 12.84 25.93 10.06
CA ILE A 180 12.11 24.72 10.48
C ILE A 180 10.83 25.12 11.21
N ARG A 181 10.89 26.00 12.21
CA ARG A 181 9.72 26.49 12.95
C ARG A 181 8.67 27.08 12.00
N SER A 182 9.06 28.03 11.15
CA SER A 182 8.13 28.64 10.19
C SER A 182 7.43 27.64 9.27
N TYR A 183 8.10 26.54 8.91
CA TYR A 183 7.48 25.50 8.11
C TYR A 183 6.53 24.62 8.94
N VAL A 184 6.93 24.26 10.16
CA VAL A 184 6.09 23.43 11.05
C VAL A 184 4.82 24.17 11.46
N ASP A 185 4.88 25.50 11.68
CA ASP A 185 3.72 26.36 11.98
C ASP A 185 2.64 26.31 10.88
N THR A 186 3.00 25.94 9.65
CA THR A 186 2.04 25.78 8.56
C THR A 186 1.17 24.54 8.68
N GLN A 187 1.45 23.65 9.61
CA GLN A 187 0.83 22.32 9.78
C GLN A 187 1.02 21.40 8.57
N GLU A 188 1.69 21.82 7.50
CA GLU A 188 1.95 21.00 6.32
C GLU A 188 2.71 19.70 6.63
N PRO A 189 3.66 19.65 7.60
CA PRO A 189 4.38 18.44 7.97
C PRO A 189 3.51 17.29 8.46
N LEU A 190 2.41 17.59 9.11
CA LEU A 190 1.59 16.57 9.79
C LEU A 190 0.97 15.57 8.82
N GLY A 191 0.97 14.29 9.23
CA GLY A 191 0.45 13.18 8.43
C GLY A 191 1.32 12.79 7.23
N LYS A 192 2.58 13.25 7.17
CA LYS A 192 3.52 12.95 6.07
C LYS A 192 4.78 12.27 6.58
N ALA A 193 5.19 11.19 5.93
CA ALA A 193 6.44 10.50 6.25
C ALA A 193 7.62 11.47 6.13
N GLY A 194 8.49 11.50 7.16
CA GLY A 194 9.62 12.41 7.23
C GLY A 194 9.24 13.89 7.42
N ALA A 195 7.99 14.17 7.77
CA ALA A 195 7.48 15.51 8.07
C ALA A 195 7.56 16.50 6.89
N TYR A 196 7.43 16.05 5.62
CA TYR A 196 7.42 16.98 4.50
C TYR A 196 6.64 16.48 3.29
N ALA A 197 6.33 17.40 2.37
CA ALA A 197 5.74 17.10 1.07
C ALA A 197 6.56 17.73 -0.05
N VAL A 198 7.04 16.90 -1.00
CA VAL A 198 7.88 17.35 -2.13
C VAL A 198 7.20 18.40 -3.02
N GLN A 199 5.88 18.34 -3.15
CA GLN A 199 5.06 19.27 -3.93
C GLN A 199 4.54 20.47 -3.11
N GLY A 200 4.87 20.54 -1.82
CA GLY A 200 4.46 21.62 -0.92
C GLY A 200 5.55 22.66 -0.70
N ARG A 201 5.43 23.42 0.38
CA ARG A 201 6.41 24.46 0.76
C ARG A 201 7.81 23.89 1.00
N ALA A 202 7.91 22.61 1.43
CA ALA A 202 9.19 21.94 1.60
C ALA A 202 9.98 21.79 0.30
N ALA A 203 9.39 21.95 -0.88
CA ALA A 203 10.13 22.01 -2.14
C ALA A 203 11.26 23.05 -2.11
N ALA A 204 11.08 24.16 -1.36
CA ALA A 204 12.09 25.19 -1.17
C ALA A 204 13.29 24.77 -0.30
N PHE A 205 13.23 23.59 0.33
CA PHE A 205 14.32 23.00 1.12
C PHE A 205 15.15 22.00 0.31
N ILE A 206 14.60 21.51 -0.79
CA ILE A 206 15.19 20.44 -1.59
C ILE A 206 16.18 21.04 -2.57
N SER A 207 17.47 20.73 -2.38
CA SER A 207 18.54 21.16 -3.28
C SER A 207 18.76 20.18 -4.43
N HIS A 208 18.43 18.90 -4.23
CA HIS A 208 18.59 17.88 -5.28
C HIS A 208 17.62 16.71 -5.05
N MET A 209 17.17 16.10 -6.15
CA MET A 209 16.40 14.86 -6.15
C MET A 209 16.91 13.94 -7.24
N SER A 210 16.85 12.61 -6.99
CA SER A 210 17.07 11.58 -7.99
C SER A 210 16.10 10.41 -7.79
N GLY A 211 15.63 9.83 -8.88
CA GLY A 211 14.61 8.78 -8.88
C GLY A 211 13.23 9.26 -9.32
N SER A 212 12.18 8.66 -8.78
CA SER A 212 10.80 8.91 -9.18
C SER A 212 10.17 10.05 -8.37
N TYR A 213 9.84 11.17 -9.01
CA TYR A 213 9.10 12.27 -8.38
C TYR A 213 7.72 11.80 -7.87
N SER A 214 6.98 11.05 -8.71
CA SER A 214 5.69 10.50 -8.31
C SER A 214 5.81 9.47 -7.18
N GLY A 215 6.92 8.72 -7.13
CA GLY A 215 7.26 7.85 -6.01
C GLY A 215 7.44 8.65 -4.72
N ILE A 216 8.17 9.77 -4.75
CA ILE A 216 8.33 10.65 -3.59
C ILE A 216 6.98 11.25 -3.16
N MET A 217 6.08 11.55 -4.10
CA MET A 217 4.71 11.99 -3.80
C MET A 217 3.83 10.91 -3.16
N GLY A 218 4.18 9.62 -3.34
CA GLY A 218 3.52 8.51 -2.69
C GLY A 218 2.84 7.47 -3.57
N LEU A 219 2.96 7.59 -4.92
CA LEU A 219 2.54 6.56 -5.88
C LEU A 219 3.51 6.57 -7.07
N PRO A 220 4.42 5.60 -7.19
CA PRO A 220 5.39 5.55 -8.28
C PRO A 220 4.68 5.14 -9.58
N MET A 221 4.44 6.13 -10.45
CA MET A 221 3.58 5.95 -11.64
C MET A 221 4.14 4.93 -12.63
N PHE A 222 5.46 4.87 -12.82
CA PHE A 222 6.08 3.90 -13.71
C PHE A 222 5.84 2.47 -13.23
N GLU A 223 6.16 2.18 -11.98
CA GLU A 223 5.97 0.87 -11.36
C GLU A 223 4.47 0.52 -11.27
N THR A 224 3.62 1.51 -10.96
CA THR A 224 2.17 1.34 -10.94
C THR A 224 1.63 0.94 -12.32
N ALA A 225 2.08 1.61 -13.38
CA ALA A 225 1.69 1.28 -14.76
C ALA A 225 2.14 -0.14 -15.15
N GLN A 226 3.35 -0.56 -14.74
CA GLN A 226 3.80 -1.93 -14.97
C GLN A 226 2.91 -2.96 -14.26
N LEU A 227 2.55 -2.72 -12.98
CA LEU A 227 1.65 -3.61 -12.26
C LEU A 227 0.27 -3.68 -12.92
N LEU A 228 -0.28 -2.55 -13.36
CA LEU A 228 -1.57 -2.50 -14.02
C LEU A 228 -1.57 -3.30 -15.34
N ARG A 229 -0.50 -3.22 -16.15
CA ARG A 229 -0.35 -4.08 -17.34
C ARG A 229 -0.32 -5.57 -17.01
N CYS A 230 0.26 -5.96 -15.85
CA CYS A 230 0.18 -7.35 -15.42
C CYS A 230 -1.26 -7.81 -15.13
N PHE A 231 -2.19 -6.90 -14.91
CA PHE A 231 -3.62 -7.16 -14.70
C PHE A 231 -4.47 -6.76 -15.92
N ASP A 232 -3.87 -6.72 -17.11
CA ASP A 232 -4.52 -6.47 -18.41
C ASP A 232 -5.18 -5.08 -18.52
N PHE A 233 -4.66 -4.08 -17.79
CA PHE A 233 -5.04 -2.68 -17.99
C PHE A 233 -4.18 -2.06 -19.10
N GLU A 234 -4.83 -1.46 -20.09
CA GLU A 234 -4.17 -0.63 -21.09
C GLU A 234 -3.91 0.76 -20.51
N ILE A 235 -2.62 1.18 -20.50
CA ILE A 235 -2.16 2.48 -19.98
C ILE A 235 -1.06 3.01 -20.89
#